data_8821722e1965254e014ac48c6e2acf9b
#
_entry.id   8821722e1965254e014ac48c6e2acf9b
#
_cell.length_a   1.000
_cell.length_b   1.000
_cell.length_c   1.000
_cell.angle_alpha   90.00
_cell.angle_beta   90.00
_cell.angle_gamma   90.00
#
_symmetry.space_group_name_H-M   'P 1'
#
loop_
_entity.id
_entity.type
_entity.pdbx_description
1 polymer ?
#
loop_
_entity_poly.entity_id
_entity_poly.type
_entity_poly.pdbx_seq_one_letter_code
_entity_poly.pdbx_strand_id
1 'polypeptide(L)'
;MPLKQVRLGFVPLVDCALPVVARTKGFAEEENIDLTLTREMSWAAIRDKLSYGVFDAAHLLAGIPLASRLGLGGVPAQRLVVPMALGRGGNAITVSIRLYQRMLEADPAAMHGPRGLSARALKKVIDEDRAAGRPIMSFATVFPFSSHNYELRYWMASSGIDPDNDVNIGVIAPPRMFDSLRNGWVDGYCVGEPWNQRAVFHGDGAIVALKDDIWSRSPEKVLGVREDWAFSNPDTVDALVRALVRSAEWADQPENRTELAQLLSDENHVGASFDILRASLLGCPVLKPGGNPIDAPDRHVFYRYTATFPWLSQGAWVGRQMQRWGQVDVSVDFNAVISEIYRPDLYRRAVAGLDVALPRDDWRVEGLNDAADRALVGADAFLDNSTFDMRNAAPIAAAGAADRVVASDA
;
A
#
# COMPACT_ATOMS: atom_id res chain seq x y z
N MET A 1 24.21 24.05 15.92
CA MET A 1 23.85 24.61 14.60
C MET A 1 22.34 24.69 14.55
N PRO A 2 21.72 25.60 13.78
CA PRO A 2 20.27 25.56 13.60
C PRO A 2 19.86 24.21 12.92
N LEU A 3 18.71 23.70 13.34
CA LEU A 3 18.15 22.45 12.73
C LEU A 3 17.91 22.67 11.24
N LYS A 4 18.11 21.64 10.44
CA LYS A 4 17.80 21.65 9.00
C LYS A 4 16.30 21.47 8.80
N GLN A 5 15.65 22.40 8.13
CA GLN A 5 14.23 22.31 7.85
C GLN A 5 13.96 21.25 6.76
N VAL A 6 12.99 20.36 7.02
CA VAL A 6 12.47 19.39 6.08
C VAL A 6 10.95 19.45 6.09
N ARG A 7 10.35 19.73 4.92
CA ARG A 7 8.90 19.77 4.72
C ARG A 7 8.45 18.43 4.14
N LEU A 8 7.64 17.68 4.90
CA LEU A 8 7.14 16.38 4.50
C LEU A 8 5.61 16.38 4.42
N GLY A 9 5.10 16.04 3.23
CA GLY A 9 3.66 15.86 3.00
C GLY A 9 3.22 14.43 3.29
N PHE A 10 2.01 14.26 3.85
CA PHE A 10 1.43 12.93 4.10
C PHE A 10 -0.09 12.92 3.91
N VAL A 11 -0.65 11.73 3.66
CA VAL A 11 -2.11 11.48 3.61
C VAL A 11 -2.53 10.80 4.93
N PRO A 12 -3.71 11.15 5.51
CA PRO A 12 -4.18 10.64 6.80
C PRO A 12 -4.58 9.16 6.73
N LEU A 13 -3.62 8.30 6.93
CA LEU A 13 -3.71 6.84 6.99
C LEU A 13 -2.81 6.34 8.12
N VAL A 14 -3.06 5.15 8.63
CA VAL A 14 -2.21 4.54 9.68
C VAL A 14 -0.74 4.45 9.25
N ASP A 15 -0.48 4.27 7.97
CA ASP A 15 0.87 4.15 7.41
C ASP A 15 1.65 5.48 7.33
N CYS A 16 1.04 6.62 7.70
CA CYS A 16 1.78 7.86 7.99
C CYS A 16 2.45 7.86 9.38
N ALA A 17 2.41 6.76 10.11
CA ALA A 17 2.93 6.62 11.45
C ALA A 17 4.39 7.10 11.58
N LEU A 18 5.26 6.71 10.63
CA LEU A 18 6.70 6.97 10.75
C LEU A 18 7.04 8.47 10.81
N PRO A 19 6.61 9.31 9.86
CA PRO A 19 6.87 10.74 9.96
C PRO A 19 6.21 11.39 11.19
N VAL A 20 5.02 10.95 11.60
CA VAL A 20 4.35 11.44 12.81
C VAL A 20 5.19 11.11 14.04
N VAL A 21 5.63 9.87 14.19
CA VAL A 21 6.49 9.43 15.31
C VAL A 21 7.83 10.15 15.28
N ALA A 22 8.48 10.29 14.10
CA ALA A 22 9.75 10.99 13.98
C ALA A 22 9.70 12.40 14.55
N ARG A 23 8.60 13.12 14.28
CA ARG A 23 8.39 14.46 14.81
C ARG A 23 8.01 14.45 16.29
N THR A 24 7.01 13.64 16.68
CA THR A 24 6.41 13.73 18.03
C THR A 24 7.29 13.11 19.13
N LYS A 25 8.11 12.11 18.77
CA LYS A 25 9.06 11.48 19.72
C LYS A 25 10.44 12.12 19.69
N GLY A 26 10.67 13.16 18.86
CA GLY A 26 11.92 13.88 18.79
C GLY A 26 13.01 13.19 17.95
N PHE A 27 12.76 12.06 17.29
CA PHE A 27 13.77 11.36 16.52
C PHE A 27 14.31 12.19 15.33
N ALA A 28 13.49 13.07 14.76
CA ALA A 28 13.94 14.00 13.73
C ALA A 28 14.87 15.08 14.33
N GLU A 29 14.53 15.63 15.49
CA GLU A 29 15.34 16.65 16.18
C GLU A 29 16.70 16.09 16.62
N GLU A 30 16.75 14.85 17.11
CA GLU A 30 17.99 14.15 17.45
C GLU A 30 18.93 13.97 16.25
N GLU A 31 18.39 13.92 15.04
CA GLU A 31 19.11 13.90 13.77
C GLU A 31 19.34 15.32 13.17
N ASN A 32 19.16 16.37 13.98
CA ASN A 32 19.29 17.77 13.60
C ASN A 32 18.31 18.21 12.49
N ILE A 33 17.10 17.64 12.44
CA ILE A 33 16.04 17.99 11.50
C ILE A 33 14.89 18.68 12.23
N ASP A 34 14.50 19.88 11.76
CA ASP A 34 13.20 20.49 12.04
C ASP A 34 12.18 19.94 11.02
N LEU A 35 11.44 18.90 11.42
CA LEU A 35 10.50 18.20 10.55
C LEU A 35 9.12 18.86 10.60
N THR A 36 8.77 19.56 9.54
CA THR A 36 7.42 20.11 9.34
C THR A 36 6.54 19.12 8.57
N LEU A 37 5.43 18.70 9.18
CA LEU A 37 4.47 17.79 8.56
C LEU A 37 3.28 18.56 8.00
N THR A 38 2.87 18.24 6.77
CA THR A 38 1.67 18.81 6.13
C THR A 38 0.74 17.69 5.72
N ARG A 39 -0.47 17.71 6.28
CA ARG A 39 -1.54 16.77 5.98
C ARG A 39 -2.23 17.15 4.68
N GLU A 40 -2.32 16.20 3.74
CA GLU A 40 -2.99 16.35 2.45
C GLU A 40 -4.16 15.37 2.32
N MET A 41 -5.16 15.75 1.56
CA MET A 41 -6.37 14.93 1.43
C MET A 41 -6.28 13.91 0.29
N SER A 42 -5.37 14.11 -0.67
CA SER A 42 -5.28 13.27 -1.86
C SER A 42 -3.84 13.00 -2.29
N TRP A 43 -3.64 11.87 -2.96
CA TRP A 43 -2.34 11.49 -3.52
C TRP A 43 -1.90 12.36 -4.69
N ALA A 44 -2.85 12.94 -5.44
CA ALA A 44 -2.52 13.91 -6.49
C ALA A 44 -1.90 15.18 -5.88
N ALA A 45 -2.45 15.69 -4.78
CA ALA A 45 -1.91 16.86 -4.10
C ALA A 45 -0.49 16.60 -3.55
N ILE A 46 -0.26 15.41 -2.96
CA ILE A 46 1.08 15.00 -2.49
C ILE A 46 2.07 14.96 -3.66
N ARG A 47 1.72 14.25 -4.75
CA ARG A 47 2.55 14.15 -5.95
C ARG A 47 2.93 15.54 -6.49
N ASP A 48 1.95 16.39 -6.68
CA ASP A 48 2.14 17.70 -7.31
C ASP A 48 3.00 18.61 -6.41
N LYS A 49 2.68 18.69 -5.13
CA LYS A 49 3.45 19.51 -4.17
C LYS A 49 4.89 19.03 -4.00
N LEU A 50 5.13 17.71 -4.03
CA LEU A 50 6.48 17.17 -4.06
C LEU A 50 7.20 17.53 -5.36
N SER A 51 6.55 17.34 -6.50
CA SER A 51 7.11 17.62 -7.83
C SER A 51 7.49 19.09 -8.01
N TYR A 52 6.68 20.01 -7.48
CA TYR A 52 6.94 21.46 -7.56
C TYR A 52 7.80 22.00 -6.40
N GLY A 53 8.35 21.15 -5.52
CA GLY A 53 9.25 21.54 -4.46
C GLY A 53 8.60 22.27 -3.28
N VAL A 54 7.27 22.18 -3.16
CA VAL A 54 6.56 22.63 -1.95
C VAL A 54 6.92 21.72 -0.78
N PHE A 55 7.09 20.42 -1.04
CA PHE A 55 7.64 19.43 -0.12
C PHE A 55 9.05 19.03 -0.55
N ASP A 56 9.90 18.72 0.44
CA ASP A 56 11.23 18.16 0.25
C ASP A 56 11.16 16.64 0.18
N ALA A 57 10.26 16.06 0.98
CA ALA A 57 9.96 14.63 1.05
C ALA A 57 8.46 14.38 1.17
N ALA A 58 8.01 13.17 0.91
CA ALA A 58 6.60 12.79 1.06
C ALA A 58 6.44 11.32 1.45
N HIS A 59 5.44 11.05 2.29
CA HIS A 59 4.79 9.76 2.41
C HIS A 59 4.02 9.52 1.11
N LEU A 60 4.42 8.50 0.34
CA LEU A 60 4.02 8.38 -1.06
C LEU A 60 3.61 6.94 -1.40
N LEU A 61 2.67 6.79 -2.33
CA LEU A 61 2.34 5.49 -2.93
C LEU A 61 3.52 4.94 -3.73
N ALA A 62 3.85 3.66 -3.60
CA ALA A 62 4.99 3.00 -4.24
C ALA A 62 5.00 3.15 -5.78
N GLY A 63 3.83 3.29 -6.41
CA GLY A 63 3.72 3.46 -7.87
C GLY A 63 3.89 4.89 -8.38
N ILE A 64 3.77 5.90 -7.52
CA ILE A 64 3.87 7.31 -7.95
C ILE A 64 5.28 7.65 -8.49
N PRO A 65 6.40 7.23 -7.87
CA PRO A 65 7.73 7.51 -8.43
C PRO A 65 7.92 6.94 -9.85
N LEU A 66 7.41 5.71 -10.10
CA LEU A 66 7.45 5.10 -11.42
C LEU A 66 6.58 5.86 -12.42
N ALA A 67 5.33 6.14 -12.05
CA ALA A 67 4.40 6.91 -12.88
C ALA A 67 4.97 8.31 -13.22
N SER A 68 5.56 8.99 -12.22
CA SER A 68 6.19 10.30 -12.39
C SER A 68 7.39 10.23 -13.33
N ARG A 69 8.25 9.20 -13.21
CA ARG A 69 9.40 8.99 -14.09
C ARG A 69 9.00 8.82 -15.55
N LEU A 70 7.86 8.18 -15.79
CA LEU A 70 7.32 7.89 -17.13
C LEU A 70 6.35 8.97 -17.65
N GLY A 71 6.11 10.05 -16.91
CA GLY A 71 5.19 11.12 -17.30
C GLY A 71 3.71 10.68 -17.37
N LEU A 72 3.32 9.69 -16.55
CA LEU A 72 1.96 9.17 -16.55
C LEU A 72 1.00 10.02 -15.70
N GLY A 73 -0.29 9.92 -16.02
CA GLY A 73 -1.33 10.64 -15.27
C GLY A 73 -1.47 12.12 -15.65
N GLY A 74 -1.05 12.50 -16.86
CA GLY A 74 -1.27 13.84 -17.40
C GLY A 74 -0.36 14.92 -16.82
N VAL A 75 0.76 14.54 -16.21
CA VAL A 75 1.76 15.47 -15.66
C VAL A 75 3.12 15.25 -16.33
N PRO A 76 3.96 16.31 -16.43
CA PRO A 76 5.32 16.17 -16.95
C PRO A 76 6.13 15.15 -16.15
N ALA A 77 7.03 14.44 -16.83
CA ALA A 77 7.93 13.49 -16.17
C ALA A 77 8.78 14.19 -15.09
N GLN A 78 8.86 13.55 -13.93
CA GLN A 78 9.59 14.04 -12.77
C GLN A 78 10.48 12.94 -12.21
N ARG A 79 11.67 13.31 -11.77
CA ARG A 79 12.61 12.40 -11.16
C ARG A 79 12.43 12.39 -9.66
N LEU A 80 11.81 11.33 -9.15
CA LEU A 80 11.68 11.03 -7.72
C LEU A 80 12.54 9.81 -7.39
N VAL A 81 13.13 9.81 -6.22
CA VAL A 81 13.87 8.67 -5.66
C VAL A 81 13.21 8.16 -4.40
N VAL A 82 13.38 6.87 -4.13
CA VAL A 82 12.85 6.14 -2.99
C VAL A 82 14.01 5.60 -2.16
N PRO A 83 14.51 6.37 -1.17
CA PRO A 83 15.58 5.89 -0.29
C PRO A 83 15.09 4.91 0.78
N MET A 84 13.78 4.80 1.03
CA MET A 84 13.23 3.98 2.11
C MET A 84 11.79 3.56 1.80
N ALA A 85 11.41 2.33 2.19
CA ALA A 85 10.01 1.93 2.33
C ALA A 85 9.48 2.32 3.72
N LEU A 86 8.16 2.59 3.84
CA LEU A 86 7.56 3.08 5.09
C LEU A 86 6.72 2.02 5.82
N GLY A 87 6.91 0.76 5.46
CA GLY A 87 6.22 -0.36 6.08
C GLY A 87 5.51 -1.28 5.09
N ARG A 88 4.80 -2.25 5.62
CA ARG A 88 4.07 -3.29 4.88
C ARG A 88 2.69 -3.48 5.44
N GLY A 89 1.77 -4.01 4.62
CA GLY A 89 0.41 -4.31 5.04
C GLY A 89 -0.50 -3.09 5.10
N GLY A 90 -1.59 -3.19 5.84
CA GLY A 90 -2.48 -2.07 6.19
C GLY A 90 -3.64 -1.82 5.25
N ASN A 91 -3.65 -2.35 4.04
CA ASN A 91 -4.80 -2.22 3.14
C ASN A 91 -5.82 -3.33 3.38
N ALA A 92 -7.04 -3.11 2.93
CA ALA A 92 -8.07 -4.13 2.86
C ALA A 92 -9.08 -3.82 1.75
N ILE A 93 -9.78 -4.86 1.30
CA ILE A 93 -10.95 -4.75 0.44
C ILE A 93 -12.18 -4.81 1.32
N THR A 94 -12.96 -3.73 1.30
CA THR A 94 -14.21 -3.59 2.04
C THR A 94 -15.38 -3.45 1.08
N VAL A 95 -16.45 -4.16 1.34
CA VAL A 95 -17.70 -4.06 0.56
C VAL A 95 -18.84 -3.58 1.46
N SER A 96 -19.89 -3.02 0.86
CA SER A 96 -21.11 -2.66 1.60
C SER A 96 -21.73 -3.88 2.25
N ILE A 97 -22.42 -3.70 3.38
CA ILE A 97 -23.11 -4.81 4.06
C ILE A 97 -24.12 -5.49 3.13
N ARG A 98 -24.78 -4.71 2.26
CA ARG A 98 -25.69 -5.26 1.25
C ARG A 98 -24.98 -6.20 0.29
N LEU A 99 -23.81 -5.79 -0.23
CA LEU A 99 -23.03 -6.66 -1.13
C LEU A 99 -22.46 -7.86 -0.37
N TYR A 100 -21.98 -7.68 0.86
CA TYR A 100 -21.49 -8.76 1.71
C TYR A 100 -22.55 -9.87 1.90
N GLN A 101 -23.80 -9.49 2.18
CA GLN A 101 -24.89 -10.44 2.35
C GLN A 101 -25.18 -11.21 1.05
N ARG A 102 -25.22 -10.52 -0.08
CA ARG A 102 -25.37 -11.16 -1.40
C ARG A 102 -24.23 -12.15 -1.71
N MET A 103 -22.98 -11.75 -1.41
CA MET A 103 -21.82 -12.63 -1.57
C MET A 103 -21.93 -13.88 -0.68
N LEU A 104 -22.40 -13.71 0.56
CA LEU A 104 -22.60 -14.81 1.51
C LEU A 104 -23.69 -15.78 1.02
N GLU A 105 -24.77 -15.27 0.44
CA GLU A 105 -25.85 -16.07 -0.15
C GLU A 105 -25.39 -16.80 -1.42
N ALA A 106 -24.63 -16.12 -2.30
CA ALA A 106 -24.19 -16.68 -3.57
C ALA A 106 -23.11 -17.77 -3.42
N ASP A 107 -22.17 -17.62 -2.46
CA ASP A 107 -21.11 -18.60 -2.20
C ASP A 107 -20.72 -18.63 -0.71
N PRO A 108 -21.49 -19.28 0.16
CA PRO A 108 -21.14 -19.41 1.58
C PRO A 108 -19.78 -20.07 1.80
N ALA A 109 -19.40 -21.03 0.95
CA ALA A 109 -18.14 -21.75 1.07
C ALA A 109 -16.92 -20.83 0.83
N ALA A 110 -16.98 -19.96 -0.17
CA ALA A 110 -15.94 -18.98 -0.44
C ALA A 110 -15.85 -17.92 0.68
N MET A 111 -17.00 -17.55 1.26
CA MET A 111 -17.06 -16.52 2.32
C MET A 111 -16.63 -17.04 3.70
N HIS A 112 -16.68 -18.34 3.95
CA HIS A 112 -16.20 -18.97 5.19
C HIS A 112 -14.82 -19.65 5.03
N GLY A 113 -14.31 -19.72 3.81
CA GLY A 113 -12.98 -20.23 3.50
C GLY A 113 -11.85 -19.22 3.71
N PRO A 114 -10.68 -19.46 3.14
CA PRO A 114 -9.59 -18.48 3.09
C PRO A 114 -10.08 -17.16 2.50
N ARG A 115 -9.84 -16.05 3.19
CA ARG A 115 -10.41 -14.74 2.84
C ARG A 115 -10.06 -14.27 1.42
N GLY A 116 -8.86 -14.58 0.93
CA GLY A 116 -8.47 -14.25 -0.44
C GLY A 116 -9.38 -14.84 -1.51
N LEU A 117 -10.09 -15.94 -1.21
CA LEU A 117 -11.01 -16.58 -2.14
C LEU A 117 -12.41 -15.95 -2.18
N SER A 118 -12.68 -14.93 -1.38
CA SER A 118 -13.97 -14.23 -1.33
C SER A 118 -14.38 -13.59 -2.68
N ALA A 119 -13.41 -13.29 -3.57
CA ALA A 119 -13.69 -12.84 -4.95
C ALA A 119 -14.54 -13.83 -5.75
N ARG A 120 -14.51 -15.13 -5.44
CA ARG A 120 -15.39 -16.13 -6.07
C ARG A 120 -16.87 -15.88 -5.79
N ALA A 121 -17.17 -15.45 -4.55
CA ALA A 121 -18.54 -15.06 -4.20
C ALA A 121 -18.95 -13.77 -4.94
N LEU A 122 -18.04 -12.79 -5.06
CA LEU A 122 -18.29 -11.59 -5.85
C LEU A 122 -18.55 -11.93 -7.33
N LYS A 123 -17.77 -12.85 -7.93
CA LYS A 123 -17.95 -13.28 -9.31
C LYS A 123 -19.37 -13.83 -9.55
N LYS A 124 -19.88 -14.68 -8.64
CA LYS A 124 -21.25 -15.21 -8.74
C LYS A 124 -22.28 -14.09 -8.69
N VAL A 125 -22.12 -13.12 -7.77
CA VAL A 125 -23.03 -11.98 -7.67
C VAL A 125 -23.01 -11.13 -8.95
N ILE A 126 -21.83 -10.91 -9.55
CA ILE A 126 -21.68 -10.20 -10.82
C ILE A 126 -22.40 -10.94 -11.97
N ASP A 127 -22.24 -12.27 -12.03
CA ASP A 127 -22.89 -13.08 -13.07
C ASP A 127 -24.41 -13.08 -12.94
N GLU A 128 -24.92 -13.15 -11.71
CA GLU A 128 -26.36 -13.01 -11.42
C GLU A 128 -26.89 -11.63 -11.83
N ASP A 129 -26.13 -10.56 -11.54
CA ASP A 129 -26.51 -9.20 -11.91
C ASP A 129 -26.54 -9.01 -13.43
N ARG A 130 -25.53 -9.55 -14.11
CA ARG A 130 -25.49 -9.54 -15.58
C ARG A 130 -26.67 -10.30 -16.18
N ALA A 131 -26.98 -11.50 -15.68
CA ALA A 131 -28.11 -12.28 -16.16
C ALA A 131 -29.46 -11.60 -15.91
N ALA A 132 -29.56 -10.84 -14.83
CA ALA A 132 -30.77 -10.08 -14.47
C ALA A 132 -30.85 -8.68 -15.09
N GLY A 133 -29.84 -8.26 -15.88
CA GLY A 133 -29.79 -6.93 -16.47
C GLY A 133 -29.65 -5.80 -15.44
N ARG A 134 -29.05 -6.09 -14.26
CA ARG A 134 -28.81 -5.10 -13.23
C ARG A 134 -27.62 -4.20 -13.57
N PRO A 135 -27.52 -2.97 -13.01
CA PRO A 135 -26.39 -2.08 -13.23
C PRO A 135 -25.07 -2.70 -12.81
N ILE A 136 -23.99 -2.36 -13.53
CA ILE A 136 -22.62 -2.74 -13.22
C ILE A 136 -22.22 -2.14 -11.87
N MET A 137 -21.63 -2.95 -11.00
CA MET A 137 -21.15 -2.53 -9.68
C MET A 137 -20.01 -1.53 -9.78
N SER A 138 -19.93 -0.63 -8.81
CA SER A 138 -18.90 0.39 -8.72
C SER A 138 -17.98 0.14 -7.52
N PHE A 139 -16.68 0.12 -7.79
CA PHE A 139 -15.64 0.03 -6.76
C PHE A 139 -14.75 1.27 -6.79
N ALA A 140 -14.01 1.49 -5.71
CA ALA A 140 -13.08 2.61 -5.64
C ALA A 140 -11.68 2.19 -5.17
N THR A 141 -10.68 2.90 -5.69
CA THR A 141 -9.31 2.89 -5.22
C THR A 141 -8.84 4.31 -4.94
N VAL A 142 -7.67 4.48 -4.37
CA VAL A 142 -7.20 5.80 -3.91
C VAL A 142 -6.42 6.57 -4.98
N PHE A 143 -5.88 5.87 -5.99
CA PHE A 143 -5.09 6.44 -7.09
C PHE A 143 -4.85 5.39 -8.18
N PRO A 144 -4.77 5.76 -9.48
CA PRO A 144 -4.57 4.78 -10.55
C PRO A 144 -3.28 3.96 -10.44
N PHE A 145 -2.20 4.59 -9.95
CA PHE A 145 -0.88 3.96 -9.79
C PHE A 145 -0.61 3.60 -8.32
N SER A 146 -1.56 2.90 -7.69
CA SER A 146 -1.49 2.50 -6.28
C SER A 146 -1.50 0.99 -6.11
N SER A 147 -0.83 0.49 -5.08
CA SER A 147 -0.97 -0.90 -4.63
C SER A 147 -2.43 -1.29 -4.42
N HIS A 148 -3.25 -0.39 -3.88
CA HIS A 148 -4.70 -0.59 -3.71
C HIS A 148 -5.41 -0.93 -5.02
N ASN A 149 -5.07 -0.22 -6.12
CA ASN A 149 -5.63 -0.52 -7.43
C ASN A 149 -5.17 -1.89 -7.94
N TYR A 150 -3.89 -2.20 -7.78
CA TYR A 150 -3.34 -3.47 -8.26
C TYR A 150 -3.81 -4.65 -7.41
N GLU A 151 -3.93 -4.49 -6.11
CA GLU A 151 -4.45 -5.50 -5.18
C GLU A 151 -5.93 -5.82 -5.46
N LEU A 152 -6.76 -4.78 -5.63
CA LEU A 152 -8.17 -4.96 -6.00
C LEU A 152 -8.33 -5.71 -7.31
N ARG A 153 -7.59 -5.30 -8.35
CA ARG A 153 -7.58 -5.94 -9.66
C ARG A 153 -7.05 -7.37 -9.61
N TYR A 154 -5.98 -7.60 -8.86
CA TYR A 154 -5.39 -8.93 -8.70
C TYR A 154 -6.37 -9.89 -8.00
N TRP A 155 -6.99 -9.45 -6.90
CA TRP A 155 -8.01 -10.20 -6.19
C TRP A 155 -9.22 -10.54 -7.07
N MET A 156 -9.73 -9.59 -7.84
CA MET A 156 -10.82 -9.82 -8.80
C MET A 156 -10.42 -10.82 -9.88
N ALA A 157 -9.28 -10.59 -10.52
CA ALA A 157 -8.79 -11.42 -11.63
C ALA A 157 -8.50 -12.87 -11.19
N SER A 158 -8.04 -13.10 -9.95
CA SER A 158 -7.80 -14.45 -9.41
C SER A 158 -9.05 -15.34 -9.38
N SER A 159 -10.23 -14.75 -9.52
CA SER A 159 -11.53 -15.47 -9.55
C SER A 159 -12.28 -15.28 -10.87
N GLY A 160 -11.58 -14.84 -11.93
CA GLY A 160 -12.15 -14.69 -13.26
C GLY A 160 -13.06 -13.48 -13.45
N ILE A 161 -12.94 -12.46 -12.60
CA ILE A 161 -13.58 -11.15 -12.81
C ILE A 161 -12.64 -10.30 -13.67
N ASP A 162 -13.14 -9.77 -14.79
CA ASP A 162 -12.43 -8.76 -15.58
C ASP A 162 -12.67 -7.37 -14.95
N PRO A 163 -11.67 -6.78 -14.30
CA PRO A 163 -11.85 -5.51 -13.60
C PRO A 163 -12.03 -4.30 -14.53
N ASP A 164 -11.85 -4.46 -15.83
CA ASP A 164 -12.06 -3.40 -16.81
C ASP A 164 -13.46 -3.46 -17.46
N ASN A 165 -14.10 -4.65 -17.45
CA ASN A 165 -15.39 -4.86 -18.14
C ASN A 165 -16.53 -5.31 -17.21
N ASP A 166 -16.22 -5.99 -16.09
CA ASP A 166 -17.23 -6.55 -15.19
C ASP A 166 -17.64 -5.58 -14.07
N VAL A 167 -16.81 -4.59 -13.78
CA VAL A 167 -17.04 -3.58 -12.74
C VAL A 167 -16.55 -2.20 -13.18
N ASN A 168 -17.01 -1.15 -12.51
CA ASN A 168 -16.46 0.19 -12.66
C ASN A 168 -15.48 0.46 -11.51
N ILE A 169 -14.24 0.84 -11.79
CA ILE A 169 -13.28 1.20 -10.75
C ILE A 169 -12.95 2.69 -10.85
N GLY A 170 -13.39 3.45 -9.85
CA GLY A 170 -13.14 4.89 -9.73
C GLY A 170 -12.02 5.22 -8.74
N VAL A 171 -11.67 6.51 -8.67
CA VAL A 171 -10.67 7.04 -7.72
C VAL A 171 -11.35 7.95 -6.71
N ILE A 172 -11.19 7.63 -5.42
CA ILE A 172 -11.74 8.41 -4.30
C ILE A 172 -10.61 8.64 -3.27
N ALA A 173 -10.54 9.86 -2.74
CA ALA A 173 -9.58 10.18 -1.69
C ALA A 173 -9.84 9.36 -0.42
N PRO A 174 -8.81 8.83 0.28
CA PRO A 174 -8.98 7.93 1.41
C PRO A 174 -9.98 8.40 2.47
N PRO A 175 -9.97 9.66 2.94
CA PRO A 175 -10.93 10.11 3.96
C PRO A 175 -12.39 10.11 3.51
N ARG A 176 -12.65 10.02 2.20
CA ARG A 176 -14.00 10.01 1.63
C ARG A 176 -14.55 8.62 1.30
N MET A 177 -13.71 7.57 1.44
CA MET A 177 -14.08 6.19 1.08
C MET A 177 -15.28 5.69 1.88
N PHE A 178 -15.24 5.88 3.20
CA PHE A 178 -16.34 5.47 4.08
C PHE A 178 -17.68 6.14 3.71
N ASP A 179 -17.67 7.45 3.53
CA ASP A 179 -18.90 8.19 3.19
C ASP A 179 -19.42 7.78 1.81
N SER A 180 -18.54 7.47 0.85
CA SER A 180 -18.93 7.00 -0.48
C SER A 180 -19.61 5.62 -0.42
N LEU A 181 -19.13 4.70 0.41
CA LEU A 181 -19.77 3.41 0.64
C LEU A 181 -21.11 3.55 1.31
N ARG A 182 -21.17 4.33 2.40
CA ARG A 182 -22.38 4.58 3.19
C ARG A 182 -23.50 5.21 2.36
N ASN A 183 -23.16 6.13 1.46
CA ASN A 183 -24.12 6.78 0.57
C ASN A 183 -24.48 5.92 -0.66
N GLY A 184 -23.90 4.73 -0.81
CA GLY A 184 -24.17 3.82 -1.93
C GLY A 184 -23.60 4.30 -3.27
N TRP A 185 -22.60 5.21 -3.26
CA TRP A 185 -21.92 5.65 -4.48
C TRP A 185 -20.95 4.60 -5.02
N VAL A 186 -20.48 3.73 -4.12
CA VAL A 186 -19.69 2.54 -4.46
C VAL A 186 -20.21 1.33 -3.69
N ASP A 187 -20.06 0.15 -4.29
CA ASP A 187 -20.40 -1.14 -3.66
C ASP A 187 -19.25 -1.68 -2.80
N GLY A 188 -18.01 -1.25 -3.08
CA GLY A 188 -16.83 -1.61 -2.33
C GLY A 188 -15.61 -0.75 -2.70
N TYR A 189 -14.52 -0.96 -1.98
CA TYR A 189 -13.27 -0.24 -2.22
C TYR A 189 -12.06 -1.01 -1.69
N CYS A 190 -10.86 -0.62 -2.16
CA CYS A 190 -9.59 -0.96 -1.54
C CYS A 190 -8.92 0.32 -1.02
N VAL A 191 -8.61 0.37 0.28
CA VAL A 191 -8.01 1.52 0.95
C VAL A 191 -7.14 1.07 2.14
N GLY A 192 -6.20 1.92 2.56
CA GLY A 192 -5.45 1.73 3.81
C GLY A 192 -6.30 2.01 5.06
N GLU A 193 -5.87 1.49 6.21
CA GLU A 193 -6.49 1.82 7.50
C GLU A 193 -6.31 3.30 7.86
N PRO A 194 -7.27 3.86 8.61
CA PRO A 194 -8.34 3.21 9.40
C PRO A 194 -9.70 3.15 8.69
N TRP A 195 -9.78 3.44 7.41
CA TRP A 195 -11.05 3.66 6.72
C TRP A 195 -11.86 2.37 6.53
N ASN A 196 -11.20 1.19 6.56
CA ASN A 196 -11.89 -0.11 6.55
C ASN A 196 -12.52 -0.39 7.92
N GLN A 197 -11.75 -0.25 9.02
CA GLN A 197 -12.30 -0.42 10.37
C GLN A 197 -13.41 0.58 10.67
N ARG A 198 -13.33 1.80 10.12
CA ARG A 198 -14.39 2.79 10.24
C ARG A 198 -15.72 2.29 9.65
N ALA A 199 -15.69 1.70 8.46
CA ALA A 199 -16.89 1.15 7.84
C ALA A 199 -17.49 -0.01 8.65
N VAL A 200 -16.65 -0.90 9.16
CA VAL A 200 -17.07 -2.02 10.04
C VAL A 200 -17.67 -1.49 11.35
N PHE A 201 -17.01 -0.52 11.97
CA PHE A 201 -17.41 0.03 13.27
C PHE A 201 -18.77 0.74 13.21
N HIS A 202 -19.05 1.42 12.08
CA HIS A 202 -20.34 2.07 11.85
C HIS A 202 -21.43 1.13 11.31
N GLY A 203 -21.13 -0.12 11.01
CA GLY A 203 -22.12 -1.07 10.51
C GLY A 203 -22.39 -1.01 9.01
N ASP A 204 -21.66 -0.19 8.26
CA ASP A 204 -21.92 0.09 6.84
C ASP A 204 -21.12 -0.83 5.89
N GLY A 205 -20.05 -1.45 6.35
CA GLY A 205 -19.17 -2.27 5.53
C GLY A 205 -18.66 -3.53 6.21
N ALA A 206 -18.18 -4.47 5.39
CA ALA A 206 -17.47 -5.67 5.83
C ALA A 206 -16.18 -5.83 5.02
N ILE A 207 -15.09 -6.17 5.71
CA ILE A 207 -13.80 -6.49 5.10
C ILE A 207 -13.87 -7.91 4.56
N VAL A 208 -13.66 -8.09 3.26
CA VAL A 208 -13.71 -9.40 2.58
C VAL A 208 -12.34 -9.96 2.28
N ALA A 209 -11.30 -9.12 2.18
CA ALA A 209 -9.92 -9.54 2.07
C ALA A 209 -9.00 -8.50 2.73
N LEU A 210 -8.00 -8.98 3.46
CA LEU A 210 -6.87 -8.17 3.90
C LEU A 210 -5.81 -8.16 2.79
N LYS A 211 -4.94 -7.17 2.78
CA LYS A 211 -3.78 -7.14 1.89
C LYS A 211 -2.94 -8.41 1.98
N ASP A 212 -2.75 -8.92 3.21
CA ASP A 212 -1.97 -10.13 3.47
C ASP A 212 -2.60 -11.42 2.90
N ASP A 213 -3.91 -11.40 2.64
CA ASP A 213 -4.60 -12.50 1.96
C ASP A 213 -4.34 -12.50 0.44
N ILE A 214 -3.88 -11.38 -0.12
CA ILE A 214 -3.61 -11.20 -1.56
C ILE A 214 -2.12 -11.38 -1.85
N TRP A 215 -1.29 -10.73 -1.07
CA TRP A 215 0.16 -10.87 -1.08
C TRP A 215 0.68 -10.60 0.34
N SER A 216 1.05 -11.66 1.04
CA SER A 216 1.52 -11.55 2.41
C SER A 216 2.79 -10.70 2.48
N ARG A 217 2.79 -9.75 3.42
CA ARG A 217 3.90 -8.80 3.65
C ARG A 217 4.26 -7.93 2.46
N SER A 218 3.29 -7.67 1.59
CA SER A 218 3.49 -6.78 0.45
C SER A 218 3.86 -5.36 0.89
N PRO A 219 4.70 -4.65 0.11
CA PRO A 219 5.06 -3.26 0.39
C PRO A 219 3.86 -2.34 0.25
N GLU A 220 3.90 -1.21 0.94
CA GLU A 220 2.80 -0.25 0.81
C GLU A 220 3.29 1.14 0.46
N LYS A 221 3.72 1.93 1.41
CA LYS A 221 4.17 3.30 1.16
C LYS A 221 5.69 3.38 1.12
N VAL A 222 6.15 4.44 0.49
CA VAL A 222 7.58 4.76 0.38
C VAL A 222 7.84 6.21 0.79
N LEU A 223 9.05 6.49 1.22
CA LEU A 223 9.56 7.85 1.30
C LEU A 223 9.92 8.28 -0.12
N GLY A 224 9.15 9.21 -0.67
CA GLY A 224 9.47 9.85 -1.96
C GLY A 224 10.22 11.14 -1.74
N VAL A 225 11.30 11.33 -2.49
CA VAL A 225 12.13 12.54 -2.44
C VAL A 225 12.44 12.97 -3.86
N ARG A 226 12.50 14.29 -4.13
CA ARG A 226 13.00 14.74 -5.45
C ARG A 226 14.48 14.40 -5.59
N GLU A 227 14.85 13.91 -6.77
CA GLU A 227 16.22 13.49 -7.07
C GLU A 227 17.22 14.62 -6.90
N ASP A 228 16.93 15.81 -7.45
CA ASP A 228 17.79 17.01 -7.36
C ASP A 228 18.00 17.46 -5.91
N TRP A 229 16.95 17.43 -5.09
CA TRP A 229 17.05 17.78 -3.67
C TRP A 229 17.85 16.73 -2.90
N ALA A 230 17.64 15.44 -3.17
CA ALA A 230 18.35 14.35 -2.51
C ALA A 230 19.86 14.41 -2.75
N PHE A 231 20.28 14.70 -3.99
CA PHE A 231 21.70 14.82 -4.33
C PHE A 231 22.33 16.14 -3.85
N SER A 232 21.54 17.21 -3.69
CA SER A 232 22.02 18.47 -3.13
C SER A 232 22.08 18.45 -1.60
N ASN A 233 21.36 17.55 -0.94
CA ASN A 233 21.25 17.47 0.52
C ASN A 233 21.48 16.04 1.06
N PRO A 234 22.57 15.34 0.69
CA PRO A 234 22.76 13.92 1.01
C PRO A 234 22.73 13.64 2.51
N ASP A 235 23.40 14.48 3.33
CA ASP A 235 23.42 14.31 4.78
C ASP A 235 22.04 14.50 5.42
N THR A 236 21.19 15.35 4.82
CA THR A 236 19.83 15.57 5.32
C THR A 236 18.92 14.39 4.97
N VAL A 237 19.11 13.79 3.78
CA VAL A 237 18.40 12.57 3.40
C VAL A 237 18.79 11.42 4.33
N ASP A 238 20.09 11.26 4.60
CA ASP A 238 20.58 10.22 5.51
C ASP A 238 20.02 10.40 6.93
N ALA A 239 20.03 11.63 7.45
CA ALA A 239 19.45 11.96 8.74
C ALA A 239 17.94 11.69 8.80
N LEU A 240 17.19 12.07 7.74
CA LEU A 240 15.75 11.78 7.66
C LEU A 240 15.48 10.26 7.64
N VAL A 241 16.25 9.50 6.86
CA VAL A 241 16.10 8.03 6.82
C VAL A 241 16.38 7.43 8.20
N ARG A 242 17.44 7.85 8.91
CA ARG A 242 17.74 7.36 10.28
C ARG A 242 16.61 7.68 11.25
N ALA A 243 16.09 8.90 11.23
CA ALA A 243 14.95 9.28 12.07
C ALA A 243 13.72 8.41 11.82
N LEU A 244 13.42 8.14 10.54
CA LEU A 244 12.28 7.30 10.15
C LEU A 244 12.50 5.82 10.48
N VAL A 245 13.72 5.30 10.37
CA VAL A 245 14.06 3.91 10.78
C VAL A 245 13.86 3.74 12.29
N ARG A 246 14.31 4.67 13.11
CA ARG A 246 14.08 4.67 14.57
C ARG A 246 12.58 4.76 14.89
N SER A 247 11.85 5.57 14.12
CA SER A 247 10.39 5.66 14.23
C SER A 247 9.71 4.34 13.90
N ALA A 248 10.20 3.65 12.87
CA ALA A 248 9.69 2.34 12.45
C ALA A 248 9.91 1.28 13.55
N GLU A 249 11.11 1.24 14.10
CA GLU A 249 11.46 0.34 15.21
C GLU A 249 10.55 0.59 16.42
N TRP A 250 10.38 1.85 16.84
CA TRP A 250 9.49 2.22 17.93
C TRP A 250 8.03 1.85 17.64
N ALA A 251 7.54 2.17 16.43
CA ALA A 251 6.15 1.92 16.02
C ALA A 251 5.83 0.42 15.88
N ASP A 252 6.83 -0.42 15.65
CA ASP A 252 6.64 -1.87 15.47
C ASP A 252 6.60 -2.65 16.79
N GLN A 253 6.98 -2.02 17.92
CA GLN A 253 6.89 -2.64 19.24
C GLN A 253 5.43 -2.74 19.68
N PRO A 254 4.96 -3.93 20.11
CA PRO A 254 3.57 -4.14 20.53
C PRO A 254 3.14 -3.20 21.66
N GLU A 255 4.02 -2.93 22.62
CA GLU A 255 3.77 -2.05 23.77
C GLU A 255 3.52 -0.59 23.37
N ASN A 256 4.05 -0.13 22.23
CA ASN A 256 3.90 1.23 21.73
C ASN A 256 2.64 1.42 20.86
N ARG A 257 1.97 0.33 20.46
CA ARG A 257 0.83 0.39 19.52
C ARG A 257 -0.35 1.20 20.06
N THR A 258 -0.58 1.16 21.37
CA THR A 258 -1.65 1.95 22.01
C THR A 258 -1.31 3.44 22.00
N GLU A 259 -0.07 3.81 22.34
CA GLU A 259 0.39 5.20 22.26
C GLU A 259 0.37 5.69 20.80
N LEU A 260 0.80 4.87 19.85
CA LEU A 260 0.73 5.19 18.42
C LEU A 260 -0.71 5.48 17.99
N ALA A 261 -1.70 4.68 18.42
CA ALA A 261 -3.11 4.94 18.14
C ALA A 261 -3.56 6.29 18.70
N GLN A 262 -3.10 6.65 19.90
CA GLN A 262 -3.39 7.96 20.51
C GLN A 262 -2.74 9.11 19.72
N LEU A 263 -1.49 8.98 19.32
CA LEU A 263 -0.80 9.99 18.50
C LEU A 263 -1.51 10.21 17.15
N LEU A 264 -1.93 9.12 16.49
CA LEU A 264 -2.60 9.21 15.19
C LEU A 264 -4.04 9.72 15.30
N SER A 265 -4.67 9.68 16.48
CA SER A 265 -6.05 10.20 16.67
C SER A 265 -6.14 11.72 16.63
N ASP A 266 -5.02 12.44 16.76
CA ASP A 266 -4.97 13.89 16.59
C ASP A 266 -5.48 14.30 15.19
N GLU A 267 -6.32 15.35 15.14
CA GLU A 267 -6.92 15.84 13.89
C GLU A 267 -5.87 16.34 12.87
N ASN A 268 -4.71 16.78 13.35
CA ASN A 268 -3.59 17.17 12.49
C ASN A 268 -2.85 15.96 11.89
N HIS A 269 -3.10 14.76 12.38
CA HIS A 269 -2.53 13.50 11.89
C HIS A 269 -3.57 12.74 11.06
N VAL A 270 -4.09 11.62 11.57
CA VAL A 270 -5.13 10.84 10.87
C VAL A 270 -6.52 11.39 11.19
N GLY A 271 -6.79 11.75 12.44
CA GLY A 271 -8.05 12.33 12.86
C GLY A 271 -9.21 11.33 12.90
N ALA A 272 -8.92 10.03 13.01
CA ALA A 272 -9.93 9.01 13.30
C ALA A 272 -10.01 8.78 14.81
N SER A 273 -11.14 8.24 15.30
CA SER A 273 -11.28 7.97 16.74
C SER A 273 -10.23 6.96 17.22
N PHE A 274 -9.80 7.12 18.47
CA PHE A 274 -8.82 6.24 19.11
C PHE A 274 -9.19 4.76 18.99
N ASP A 275 -10.45 4.40 19.22
CA ASP A 275 -10.90 3.00 19.17
C ASP A 275 -10.76 2.38 17.78
N ILE A 276 -11.07 3.14 16.72
CA ILE A 276 -10.91 2.70 15.33
C ILE A 276 -9.43 2.52 15.00
N LEU A 277 -8.57 3.48 15.39
CA LEU A 277 -7.12 3.39 15.18
C LEU A 277 -6.49 2.25 15.97
N ARG A 278 -6.93 2.05 17.20
CA ARG A 278 -6.48 0.95 18.05
C ARG A 278 -6.84 -0.40 17.42
N ALA A 279 -8.08 -0.59 16.95
CA ALA A 279 -8.49 -1.80 16.24
C ALA A 279 -7.67 -2.05 14.97
N SER A 280 -7.28 -0.98 14.27
CA SER A 280 -6.42 -1.07 13.08
C SER A 280 -4.98 -1.50 13.41
N LEU A 281 -4.44 -1.07 14.56
CA LEU A 281 -3.01 -1.19 14.92
C LEU A 281 -2.66 -2.42 15.76
N LEU A 282 -3.58 -2.93 16.59
CA LEU A 282 -3.28 -4.01 17.53
C LEU A 282 -3.21 -5.42 16.90
N GLY A 283 -3.31 -5.53 15.57
CA GLY A 283 -3.24 -6.83 14.90
C GLY A 283 -4.44 -7.74 15.16
N CYS A 284 -5.54 -7.18 15.63
CA CYS A 284 -6.78 -7.93 15.88
C CYS A 284 -8.00 -7.22 15.26
N PRO A 285 -8.04 -7.06 13.91
CA PRO A 285 -9.13 -6.36 13.25
C PRO A 285 -10.46 -7.12 13.36
N VAL A 286 -11.56 -6.35 13.38
CA VAL A 286 -12.91 -6.89 13.22
C VAL A 286 -13.28 -6.81 11.74
N LEU A 287 -13.71 -7.92 11.15
CA LEU A 287 -13.97 -7.96 9.70
C LEU A 287 -15.40 -7.57 9.31
N LYS A 288 -16.36 -7.71 10.21
CA LYS A 288 -17.75 -7.37 9.97
C LYS A 288 -18.43 -6.85 11.23
N PRO A 289 -19.49 -6.07 11.12
CA PRO A 289 -20.23 -5.58 12.28
C PRO A 289 -20.67 -6.72 13.21
N GLY A 290 -20.44 -6.55 14.52
CA GLY A 290 -20.73 -7.57 15.51
C GLY A 290 -19.91 -8.86 15.44
N GLY A 291 -18.90 -8.90 14.57
CA GLY A 291 -17.97 -10.03 14.50
C GLY A 291 -16.93 -10.03 15.63
N ASN A 292 -16.30 -11.18 15.87
CA ASN A 292 -15.16 -11.25 16.76
C ASN A 292 -13.89 -10.74 16.08
N PRO A 293 -12.94 -10.15 16.82
CA PRO A 293 -11.60 -9.88 16.31
C PRO A 293 -10.92 -11.15 15.80
N ILE A 294 -10.14 -11.02 14.75
CA ILE A 294 -9.30 -12.12 14.23
C ILE A 294 -7.83 -11.85 14.58
N ASP A 295 -7.02 -12.91 14.64
CA ASP A 295 -5.58 -12.78 14.80
C ASP A 295 -4.92 -12.43 13.45
N ALA A 296 -4.30 -11.25 13.39
CA ALA A 296 -3.58 -10.72 12.23
C ALA A 296 -2.42 -9.80 12.70
N PRO A 297 -1.44 -10.33 13.44
CA PRO A 297 -0.40 -9.54 14.11
C PRO A 297 0.51 -8.80 13.11
N ASP A 298 0.63 -9.28 11.89
CA ASP A 298 1.43 -8.70 10.83
C ASP A 298 0.66 -7.76 9.89
N ARG A 299 -0.60 -7.41 10.24
CA ARG A 299 -1.42 -6.49 9.43
C ARG A 299 -0.74 -5.14 9.14
N HIS A 300 0.04 -4.63 10.10
CA HIS A 300 0.91 -3.48 9.95
C HIS A 300 2.29 -3.83 10.48
N VAL A 301 3.25 -3.91 9.57
CA VAL A 301 4.65 -4.12 9.92
C VAL A 301 5.44 -2.88 9.52
N PHE A 302 6.04 -2.20 10.52
CA PHE A 302 6.79 -0.96 10.27
C PHE A 302 8.30 -1.21 10.16
N TYR A 303 8.84 -2.17 10.91
CA TYR A 303 10.29 -2.40 11.00
C TYR A 303 10.71 -3.84 10.73
N ARG A 304 10.06 -4.82 11.38
CA ARG A 304 10.38 -6.24 11.20
C ARG A 304 10.42 -6.65 9.73
N TYR A 305 11.14 -7.74 9.44
CA TYR A 305 11.16 -8.35 8.11
C TYR A 305 11.67 -7.41 7.00
N THR A 306 12.61 -6.53 7.35
CA THR A 306 13.16 -5.52 6.42
C THR A 306 12.08 -4.61 5.80
N ALA A 307 11.04 -4.26 6.58
CA ALA A 307 9.91 -3.49 6.08
C ALA A 307 10.28 -2.06 5.64
N THR A 308 11.42 -1.55 6.10
CA THR A 308 11.95 -0.23 5.73
C THR A 308 12.90 -0.27 4.53
N PHE A 309 13.37 -1.46 4.11
CA PHE A 309 14.29 -1.59 3.01
C PHE A 309 13.58 -1.39 1.65
N PRO A 310 14.09 -0.53 0.75
CA PRO A 310 13.46 -0.24 -0.53
C PRO A 310 13.86 -1.30 -1.59
N TRP A 311 13.27 -2.49 -1.51
CA TRP A 311 13.54 -3.59 -2.42
C TRP A 311 13.24 -3.24 -3.88
N LEU A 312 14.20 -3.45 -4.77
CA LEU A 312 14.00 -3.24 -6.21
C LEU A 312 12.90 -4.14 -6.77
N SER A 313 12.83 -5.39 -6.30
CA SER A 313 11.80 -6.36 -6.71
C SER A 313 10.37 -5.87 -6.43
N GLN A 314 10.15 -5.17 -5.32
CA GLN A 314 8.85 -4.64 -4.95
C GLN A 314 8.42 -3.51 -5.89
N GLY A 315 9.34 -2.59 -6.21
CA GLY A 315 9.08 -1.57 -7.22
C GLY A 315 8.87 -2.16 -8.61
N ALA A 316 9.63 -3.19 -8.97
CA ALA A 316 9.48 -3.89 -10.24
C ALA A 316 8.13 -4.61 -10.36
N TRP A 317 7.63 -5.21 -9.27
CA TRP A 317 6.28 -5.80 -9.25
C TRP A 317 5.20 -4.75 -9.56
N VAL A 318 5.31 -3.56 -8.97
CA VAL A 318 4.39 -2.45 -9.28
C VAL A 318 4.45 -2.07 -10.75
N GLY A 319 5.65 -1.93 -11.32
CA GLY A 319 5.85 -1.69 -12.75
C GLY A 319 5.21 -2.79 -13.62
N ARG A 320 5.36 -4.05 -13.21
CA ARG A 320 4.74 -5.19 -13.89
C ARG A 320 3.22 -5.14 -13.86
N GLN A 321 2.63 -4.70 -12.74
CA GLN A 321 1.18 -4.48 -12.68
C GLN A 321 0.74 -3.34 -13.59
N MET A 322 1.52 -2.25 -13.71
CA MET A 322 1.23 -1.18 -14.68
C MET A 322 1.18 -1.72 -16.11
N GLN A 323 2.09 -2.61 -16.49
CA GLN A 323 2.07 -3.28 -17.79
C GLN A 323 0.87 -4.22 -17.92
N ARG A 324 0.64 -5.09 -16.93
CA ARG A 324 -0.48 -6.04 -16.92
C ARG A 324 -1.82 -5.38 -17.17
N TRP A 325 -2.03 -4.19 -16.62
CA TRP A 325 -3.29 -3.45 -16.72
C TRP A 325 -3.28 -2.37 -17.81
N GLY A 326 -2.31 -2.42 -18.73
CA GLY A 326 -2.26 -1.54 -19.90
C GLY A 326 -2.01 -0.08 -19.60
N GLN A 327 -1.49 0.25 -18.42
CA GLN A 327 -1.14 1.63 -18.05
C GLN A 327 0.22 2.05 -18.61
N VAL A 328 1.07 1.09 -18.92
CA VAL A 328 2.40 1.25 -19.48
C VAL A 328 2.60 0.23 -20.59
N ASP A 329 3.28 0.65 -21.68
CA ASP A 329 3.63 -0.25 -22.76
C ASP A 329 4.54 -1.39 -22.29
N VAL A 330 4.30 -2.59 -22.81
CA VAL A 330 5.07 -3.79 -22.44
C VAL A 330 6.55 -3.73 -22.81
N SER A 331 6.95 -2.84 -23.73
CA SER A 331 8.34 -2.63 -24.13
C SER A 331 9.17 -1.85 -23.11
N VAL A 332 8.55 -1.24 -22.08
CA VAL A 332 9.30 -0.52 -21.04
C VAL A 332 10.09 -1.50 -20.19
N ASP A 333 11.41 -1.33 -20.20
CA ASP A 333 12.32 -2.12 -19.35
C ASP A 333 12.32 -1.58 -17.90
N PHE A 334 11.51 -2.17 -17.06
CA PHE A 334 11.47 -1.80 -15.64
C PHE A 334 12.72 -2.20 -14.86
N ASN A 335 13.54 -3.15 -15.32
CA ASN A 335 14.81 -3.46 -14.65
C ASN A 335 15.78 -2.26 -14.71
N ALA A 336 15.82 -1.56 -15.85
CA ALA A 336 16.62 -0.35 -15.99
C ALA A 336 16.03 0.82 -15.20
N VAL A 337 14.70 1.03 -15.29
CA VAL A 337 14.02 2.18 -14.68
C VAL A 337 14.01 2.09 -13.16
N ILE A 338 13.81 0.89 -12.59
CA ILE A 338 13.58 0.75 -11.16
C ILE A 338 14.82 1.07 -10.32
N SER A 339 16.02 0.73 -10.81
CA SER A 339 17.28 0.99 -10.10
C SER A 339 17.64 2.48 -10.02
N GLU A 340 17.08 3.31 -10.92
CA GLU A 340 17.22 4.76 -10.84
C GLU A 340 16.28 5.37 -9.79
N ILE A 341 15.17 4.71 -9.50
CA ILE A 341 14.10 5.21 -8.62
C ILE A 341 14.25 4.67 -7.21
N TYR A 342 14.28 3.34 -7.04
CA TYR A 342 14.48 2.72 -5.75
C TYR A 342 15.97 2.67 -5.43
N ARG A 343 16.36 3.26 -4.30
CA ARG A 343 17.75 3.54 -3.98
C ARG A 343 18.20 2.85 -2.68
N PRO A 344 18.35 1.51 -2.71
CA PRO A 344 18.89 0.77 -1.56
C PRO A 344 20.30 1.20 -1.18
N ASP A 345 21.09 1.76 -2.11
CA ASP A 345 22.39 2.36 -1.82
C ASP A 345 22.30 3.55 -0.86
N LEU A 346 21.31 4.45 -1.06
CA LEU A 346 21.06 5.57 -0.13
C LEU A 346 20.60 5.06 1.24
N TYR A 347 19.73 4.04 1.26
CA TYR A 347 19.30 3.42 2.51
C TYR A 347 20.48 2.86 3.29
N ARG A 348 21.32 2.00 2.65
CA ARG A 348 22.50 1.38 3.27
C ARG A 348 23.47 2.41 3.82
N ARG A 349 23.71 3.49 3.07
CA ARG A 349 24.55 4.60 3.52
C ARG A 349 23.97 5.28 4.76
N ALA A 350 22.70 5.58 4.74
CA ALA A 350 22.03 6.29 5.85
C ALA A 350 22.06 5.50 7.15
N VAL A 351 21.87 4.16 7.09
CA VAL A 351 21.82 3.30 8.29
C VAL A 351 23.18 2.70 8.68
N ALA A 352 24.27 3.08 8.00
CA ALA A 352 25.62 2.59 8.24
C ALA A 352 26.09 2.93 9.66
N GLY A 353 25.85 2.41 10.67
CA GLY A 353 26.17 2.71 12.09
C GLY A 353 24.99 2.50 13.02
N LEU A 354 23.84 2.10 12.45
CA LEU A 354 22.70 1.61 13.21
C LEU A 354 22.71 0.07 13.22
N ASP A 355 22.16 -0.53 14.26
CA ASP A 355 21.95 -1.97 14.34
C ASP A 355 20.68 -2.36 13.54
N VAL A 356 20.79 -2.32 12.22
CA VAL A 356 19.70 -2.64 11.29
C VAL A 356 20.08 -3.88 10.48
N ALA A 357 19.22 -4.89 10.51
CA ALA A 357 19.40 -6.07 9.66
C ALA A 357 19.27 -5.70 8.18
N LEU A 358 20.34 -5.85 7.43
CA LEU A 358 20.40 -5.53 6.00
C LEU A 358 20.44 -6.81 5.17
N PRO A 359 19.65 -6.90 4.09
CA PRO A 359 19.77 -7.97 3.13
C PRO A 359 21.09 -7.84 2.34
N ARG A 360 21.60 -8.96 1.81
CA ARG A 360 22.81 -8.96 0.97
C ARG A 360 22.53 -8.38 -0.41
N ASP A 361 21.41 -8.76 -0.99
CA ASP A 361 20.96 -8.36 -2.32
C ASP A 361 19.93 -7.24 -2.24
N ASP A 362 19.80 -6.49 -3.32
CA ASP A 362 18.77 -5.46 -3.49
C ASP A 362 17.51 -6.01 -4.19
N TRP A 363 17.60 -7.23 -4.71
CA TRP A 363 16.54 -7.99 -5.36
C TRP A 363 16.23 -9.26 -4.60
N ARG A 364 14.99 -9.66 -4.60
CA ARG A 364 14.56 -11.00 -4.15
C ARG A 364 13.46 -11.53 -5.07
N VAL A 365 13.16 -12.81 -4.98
CA VAL A 365 11.96 -13.41 -5.57
C VAL A 365 10.81 -13.16 -4.61
N GLU A 366 9.80 -12.42 -5.04
CA GLU A 366 8.59 -12.18 -4.25
C GLU A 366 7.66 -13.39 -4.35
N GLY A 367 6.96 -13.71 -3.25
CA GLY A 367 6.11 -14.89 -3.16
C GLY A 367 6.89 -16.20 -2.90
N LEU A 368 8.22 -16.14 -2.80
CA LEU A 368 9.03 -17.32 -2.47
C LEU A 368 9.13 -17.48 -0.95
N ASN A 369 8.72 -18.64 -0.47
CA ASN A 369 8.67 -18.93 0.96
C ASN A 369 9.85 -19.84 1.39
N ASP A 370 11.08 -19.44 1.06
CA ASP A 370 12.29 -20.15 1.44
C ASP A 370 12.59 -20.01 2.95
N ALA A 371 13.09 -21.08 3.56
CA ALA A 371 13.42 -21.10 4.98
C ALA A 371 14.56 -20.14 5.35
N ALA A 372 15.54 -19.92 4.44
CA ALA A 372 16.65 -19.01 4.66
C ALA A 372 16.21 -17.54 4.64
N ASP A 373 15.27 -17.19 3.79
CA ASP A 373 14.73 -15.84 3.68
C ASP A 373 13.71 -15.53 4.79
N ARG A 374 13.00 -16.53 5.31
CA ARG A 374 11.96 -16.33 6.36
C ARG A 374 12.47 -15.62 7.60
N ALA A 375 13.70 -15.87 8.01
CA ALA A 375 14.29 -15.23 9.19
C ALA A 375 14.45 -13.71 9.00
N LEU A 376 14.76 -13.29 7.76
CA LEU A 376 15.03 -11.89 7.43
C LEU A 376 13.78 -11.16 6.92
N VAL A 377 12.99 -11.78 6.04
CA VAL A 377 11.88 -11.13 5.33
C VAL A 377 10.50 -11.65 5.72
N GLY A 378 10.42 -12.68 6.56
CA GLY A 378 9.18 -13.35 6.95
C GLY A 378 8.60 -14.26 5.86
N ALA A 379 7.45 -14.88 6.15
CA ALA A 379 6.72 -15.66 5.16
C ALA A 379 6.18 -14.76 4.04
N ASP A 380 6.29 -15.21 2.79
CA ASP A 380 5.85 -14.45 1.62
C ASP A 380 5.07 -15.38 0.66
N ALA A 381 3.89 -14.97 0.25
CA ALA A 381 3.05 -15.74 -0.65
C ALA A 381 2.04 -14.82 -1.36
N PHE A 382 1.81 -15.09 -2.64
CA PHE A 382 0.67 -14.52 -3.37
C PHE A 382 -0.56 -15.41 -3.22
N LEU A 383 -1.74 -14.83 -3.40
CA LEU A 383 -3.05 -15.48 -3.32
C LEU A 383 -3.16 -16.75 -4.20
N ASP A 384 -2.52 -16.73 -5.36
CA ASP A 384 -2.50 -17.80 -6.36
C ASP A 384 -1.25 -18.70 -6.28
N ASN A 385 -0.44 -18.53 -5.20
CA ASN A 385 0.83 -19.22 -5.01
C ASN A 385 1.87 -18.97 -6.12
N SER A 386 1.68 -17.94 -6.92
CA SER A 386 2.68 -17.54 -7.91
C SER A 386 3.94 -16.96 -7.24
N THR A 387 5.01 -16.87 -8.01
CA THR A 387 6.22 -16.16 -7.63
C THR A 387 6.52 -15.07 -8.65
N PHE A 388 7.19 -14.03 -8.22
CA PHE A 388 7.61 -12.93 -9.07
C PHE A 388 9.12 -12.69 -8.97
N ASP A 389 9.82 -12.90 -10.09
CA ASP A 389 11.22 -12.49 -10.28
C ASP A 389 11.33 -11.70 -11.59
N MET A 390 11.45 -10.38 -11.49
CA MET A 390 11.51 -9.51 -12.68
C MET A 390 12.71 -9.81 -13.57
N ARG A 391 13.83 -10.31 -13.01
CA ARG A 391 15.05 -10.66 -13.77
C ARG A 391 14.81 -11.85 -14.71
N ASN A 392 13.83 -12.69 -14.38
CA ASN A 392 13.45 -13.88 -15.12
C ASN A 392 11.99 -13.85 -15.60
N ALA A 393 11.30 -12.70 -15.44
CA ALA A 393 9.90 -12.59 -15.84
C ALA A 393 9.77 -12.69 -17.36
N ALA A 394 8.94 -13.62 -17.82
CA ALA A 394 8.55 -13.69 -19.22
C ALA A 394 7.90 -12.36 -19.66
N PRO A 395 8.11 -11.91 -20.93
CA PRO A 395 7.39 -10.77 -21.45
C PRO A 395 5.87 -10.98 -21.29
N ILE A 396 5.13 -9.93 -20.90
CA ILE A 396 3.68 -9.97 -21.02
C ILE A 396 3.40 -10.03 -22.53
N ALA A 397 2.78 -11.11 -23.00
CA ALA A 397 2.24 -11.11 -24.35
C ALA A 397 1.30 -9.91 -24.48
N ALA A 398 1.35 -9.20 -25.61
CA ALA A 398 0.37 -8.17 -25.93
C ALA A 398 -0.99 -8.86 -26.12
N ALA A 399 -1.69 -9.08 -25.04
CA ALA A 399 -2.87 -9.91 -24.98
C ALA A 399 -4.13 -9.06 -25.09
N GLY A 400 -5.10 -9.55 -25.84
CA GLY A 400 -6.48 -9.12 -25.73
C GLY A 400 -7.01 -9.36 -24.30
N ALA A 401 -8.11 -8.74 -23.91
CA ALA A 401 -8.66 -8.78 -22.55
C ALA A 401 -8.82 -10.20 -21.95
N ALA A 402 -8.98 -11.24 -22.79
CA ALA A 402 -9.10 -12.64 -22.37
C ALA A 402 -7.79 -13.24 -21.81
N ASP A 403 -6.63 -12.80 -22.30
CA ASP A 403 -5.33 -13.35 -21.88
C ASP A 403 -4.78 -12.66 -20.61
N ARG A 404 -5.39 -11.56 -20.18
CA ARG A 404 -5.03 -10.87 -18.93
C ARG A 404 -5.36 -11.67 -17.66
N VAL A 405 -6.28 -12.63 -17.81
CA VAL A 405 -6.77 -13.47 -16.70
C VAL A 405 -5.98 -14.77 -16.57
N VAL A 406 -5.32 -15.28 -17.62
CA VAL A 406 -4.84 -16.68 -17.70
C VAL A 406 -3.30 -16.80 -17.56
N ALA A 407 -2.56 -15.76 -17.24
CA ALA A 407 -1.10 -15.85 -17.03
C ALA A 407 -0.70 -16.50 -15.68
N SER A 408 -1.49 -17.50 -15.20
CA SER A 408 -1.23 -18.23 -13.95
C SER A 408 -1.01 -19.73 -14.13
N ASP A 409 -0.98 -20.25 -15.39
CA ASP A 409 -0.70 -21.66 -15.62
C ASP A 409 0.60 -21.82 -16.43
N ALA A 410 1.74 -21.88 -15.73
CA ALA A 410 2.95 -22.63 -16.12
C ALA A 410 3.88 -22.75 -14.91
#